data_aa322ee92cf589f5576ccd945bffb80b
#
_entry.id   aa322ee92cf589f5576ccd945bffb80b
#
_cell.length_a   1.000
_cell.length_b   1.000
_cell.length_c   1.000
_cell.angle_alpha   90.00
_cell.angle_beta   90.00
_cell.angle_gamma   90.00
#
_symmetry.space_group_name_H-M   'P 1'
#
loop_
_entity.id
_entity.type
_entity.pdbx_description
1 polymer ?
#
loop_
_entity_poly.entity_id
_entity_poly.type
_entity_poly.pdbx_seq_one_letter_code
_entity_poly.pdbx_strand_id
1 'polypeptide(L)'
;MTQPTHEKNHALEAARYALMRRLVPSLLHNMAGALQPISMTAAIMEKRLQSPTPDLILLGKSSTSFKAQSRDVADTFAHLATWLAPQSDQSIAVNAGVEEILGMMAREFSDRGFEIVNETKITTAEVPQTILRSVFMASLVALTDTAESPGRIIVTSIVTSVDIIGDADSSESDEISLTISLKGHPEMDKSIPVDVQRYRKLDWDDVQSLAKEEKVGIECTTHGVTLHIKNSGRVANEIKNVEVR
;
A
#
# COMPACT_ATOMS: atom_id res chain seq x y z
N MET A 1 14.63 31.75 -18.55
CA MET A 1 15.10 30.93 -17.41
C MET A 1 13.90 30.19 -16.78
N THR A 2 13.40 29.11 -17.42
CA THR A 2 12.17 28.37 -17.00
C THR A 2 12.34 26.85 -17.04
N GLN A 3 13.56 26.31 -16.91
CA GLN A 3 13.83 24.87 -17.02
C GLN A 3 13.72 24.02 -15.74
N PRO A 4 13.94 24.50 -14.50
CA PRO A 4 14.02 23.59 -13.35
C PRO A 4 12.67 23.00 -12.88
N THR A 5 11.55 23.62 -13.20
CA THR A 5 10.20 23.12 -12.82
C THR A 5 9.73 21.98 -13.72
N HIS A 6 10.07 22.02 -15.01
CA HIS A 6 9.69 20.96 -15.96
C HIS A 6 10.45 19.65 -15.70
N GLU A 7 11.74 19.70 -15.45
CA GLU A 7 12.55 18.50 -15.16
C GLU A 7 12.11 17.81 -13.85
N LYS A 8 11.77 18.60 -12.82
CA LYS A 8 11.26 18.06 -11.55
C LYS A 8 9.91 17.35 -11.70
N ASN A 9 8.99 17.91 -12.49
CA ASN A 9 7.71 17.26 -12.77
C ASN A 9 7.90 15.95 -13.55
N HIS A 10 8.84 15.89 -14.49
CA HIS A 10 9.12 14.66 -15.22
C HIS A 10 9.72 13.56 -14.33
N ALA A 11 10.59 13.89 -13.39
CA ALA A 11 11.15 12.92 -12.44
C ALA A 11 10.06 12.35 -11.53
N LEU A 12 9.19 13.20 -10.98
CA LEU A 12 8.05 12.80 -10.15
C LEU A 12 7.08 11.87 -10.91
N GLU A 13 6.71 12.25 -12.13
CA GLU A 13 5.85 11.41 -12.98
C GLU A 13 6.52 10.08 -13.34
N ALA A 14 7.82 10.08 -13.60
CA ALA A 14 8.57 8.86 -13.87
C ALA A 14 8.60 7.93 -12.65
N ALA A 15 8.77 8.47 -11.43
CA ALA A 15 8.72 7.73 -10.19
C ALA A 15 7.34 7.12 -9.96
N ARG A 16 6.26 7.90 -10.12
CA ARG A 16 4.88 7.43 -10.03
C ARG A 16 4.59 6.32 -11.03
N TYR A 17 5.00 6.50 -12.27
CA TYR A 17 4.80 5.49 -13.31
C TYR A 17 5.58 4.19 -13.01
N ALA A 18 6.83 4.30 -12.55
CA ALA A 18 7.63 3.14 -12.16
C ALA A 18 6.96 2.38 -11.01
N LEU A 19 6.44 3.09 -10.00
CA LEU A 19 5.72 2.51 -8.88
C LEU A 19 4.44 1.80 -9.31
N MET A 20 3.64 2.46 -10.18
CA MET A 20 2.42 1.87 -10.74
C MET A 20 2.70 0.58 -11.52
N ARG A 21 3.77 0.54 -12.31
CA ARG A 21 4.14 -0.68 -13.05
C ARG A 21 4.50 -1.85 -12.14
N ARG A 22 4.98 -1.59 -10.92
CA ARG A 22 5.24 -2.63 -9.91
C ARG A 22 3.95 -3.19 -9.32
N LEU A 23 2.90 -2.37 -9.20
CA LEU A 23 1.60 -2.78 -8.68
C LEU A 23 0.77 -3.60 -9.68
N VAL A 24 0.90 -3.34 -10.97
CA VAL A 24 0.05 -3.94 -12.00
C VAL A 24 -0.05 -5.48 -11.90
N PRO A 25 1.04 -6.25 -11.72
CA PRO A 25 0.93 -7.70 -11.59
C PRO A 25 0.08 -8.13 -10.39
N SER A 26 0.23 -7.47 -9.24
CA SER A 26 -0.56 -7.76 -8.03
C SER A 26 -2.02 -7.38 -8.21
N LEU A 27 -2.31 -6.23 -8.81
CA LEU A 27 -3.66 -5.80 -9.14
C LEU A 27 -4.35 -6.81 -10.06
N LEU A 28 -3.70 -7.22 -11.14
CA LEU A 28 -4.24 -8.21 -12.08
C LEU A 28 -4.45 -9.58 -11.41
N HIS A 29 -3.55 -10.00 -10.55
CA HIS A 29 -3.68 -11.24 -9.80
C HIS A 29 -4.89 -11.21 -8.86
N ASN A 30 -5.08 -10.13 -8.12
CA ASN A 30 -6.22 -9.96 -7.22
C ASN A 30 -7.55 -9.92 -8.00
N MET A 31 -7.58 -9.23 -9.14
CA MET A 31 -8.74 -9.23 -10.04
C MET A 31 -9.06 -10.64 -10.55
N ALA A 32 -8.07 -11.37 -11.03
CA ALA A 32 -8.25 -12.73 -11.52
C ALA A 32 -8.74 -13.68 -10.41
N GLY A 33 -8.15 -13.55 -9.19
CA GLY A 33 -8.55 -14.31 -8.02
C GLY A 33 -9.99 -14.05 -7.60
N ALA A 34 -10.45 -12.80 -7.67
CA ALA A 34 -11.83 -12.44 -7.36
C ALA A 34 -12.83 -13.01 -8.39
N LEU A 35 -12.45 -13.11 -9.66
CA LEU A 35 -13.32 -13.63 -10.74
C LEU A 35 -13.41 -15.16 -10.75
N GLN A 36 -12.39 -15.87 -10.26
CA GLN A 36 -12.33 -17.33 -10.32
C GLN A 36 -13.51 -18.05 -9.63
N PRO A 37 -13.95 -17.67 -8.42
CA PRO A 37 -15.10 -18.30 -7.76
C PRO A 37 -16.41 -18.15 -8.55
N ILE A 38 -16.60 -17.01 -9.21
CA ILE A 38 -17.78 -16.76 -10.06
C ILE A 38 -17.83 -17.76 -11.21
N SER A 39 -16.73 -17.88 -11.95
CA SER A 39 -16.64 -18.80 -13.09
C SER A 39 -16.88 -20.25 -12.67
N MET A 40 -16.34 -20.64 -11.52
CA MET A 40 -16.53 -21.98 -10.98
C MET A 40 -17.99 -22.24 -10.56
N THR A 41 -18.63 -21.28 -9.88
CA THR A 41 -20.04 -21.38 -9.50
C THR A 41 -20.96 -21.45 -10.72
N ALA A 42 -20.70 -20.63 -11.75
CA ALA A 42 -21.42 -20.65 -13.01
C ALA A 42 -21.34 -22.04 -13.71
N ALA A 43 -20.14 -22.61 -13.80
CA ALA A 43 -19.94 -23.94 -14.39
C ALA A 43 -20.67 -25.06 -13.60
N ILE A 44 -20.68 -24.96 -12.26
CA ILE A 44 -21.44 -25.88 -11.41
C ILE A 44 -22.95 -25.75 -11.66
N MET A 45 -23.47 -24.53 -11.78
CA MET A 45 -24.88 -24.28 -12.08
C MET A 45 -25.26 -24.84 -13.44
N GLU A 46 -24.44 -24.58 -14.47
CA GLU A 46 -24.66 -25.12 -15.80
C GLU A 46 -24.74 -26.66 -15.82
N LYS A 47 -23.76 -27.32 -15.20
CA LYS A 47 -23.75 -28.79 -15.08
C LYS A 47 -24.99 -29.33 -14.34
N ARG A 48 -25.49 -28.65 -13.30
CA ARG A 48 -26.71 -29.04 -12.59
C ARG A 48 -27.96 -28.87 -13.42
N LEU A 49 -28.03 -27.82 -14.25
CA LEU A 49 -29.16 -27.58 -15.18
C LEU A 49 -29.23 -28.63 -16.29
N GLN A 50 -28.11 -29.21 -16.70
CA GLN A 50 -28.07 -30.29 -17.71
C GLN A 50 -28.52 -31.64 -17.19
N SER A 51 -28.78 -31.79 -15.88
CA SER A 51 -29.33 -33.03 -15.31
C SER A 51 -30.77 -33.26 -15.79
N PRO A 52 -31.19 -34.50 -16.10
CA PRO A 52 -32.59 -34.83 -16.44
C PRO A 52 -33.59 -34.43 -15.32
N THR A 53 -33.16 -34.38 -14.10
CA THR A 53 -33.96 -33.94 -12.92
C THR A 53 -33.16 -32.93 -12.13
N PRO A 54 -33.16 -31.64 -12.52
CA PRO A 54 -32.40 -30.61 -11.82
C PRO A 54 -32.92 -30.38 -10.37
N ASP A 55 -32.00 -30.37 -9.40
CA ASP A 55 -32.33 -30.01 -8.04
C ASP A 55 -32.44 -28.47 -7.90
N LEU A 56 -33.68 -27.98 -7.86
CA LEU A 56 -33.97 -26.55 -7.79
C LEU A 56 -33.51 -25.91 -6.46
N ILE A 57 -33.44 -26.68 -5.38
CA ILE A 57 -32.97 -26.18 -4.07
C ILE A 57 -31.46 -25.91 -4.15
N LEU A 58 -30.70 -26.85 -4.70
CA LEU A 58 -29.26 -26.67 -4.89
C LEU A 58 -28.93 -25.57 -5.92
N LEU A 59 -29.74 -25.44 -6.96
CA LEU A 59 -29.62 -24.34 -7.93
C LEU A 59 -29.89 -22.99 -7.27
N GLY A 60 -30.93 -22.89 -6.42
CA GLY A 60 -31.22 -21.69 -5.64
C GLY A 60 -30.06 -21.27 -4.73
N LYS A 61 -29.46 -22.24 -4.01
CA LYS A 61 -28.26 -22.00 -3.19
C LYS A 61 -27.08 -21.50 -4.04
N SER A 62 -26.83 -22.11 -5.19
CA SER A 62 -25.77 -21.71 -6.11
C SER A 62 -26.00 -20.30 -6.66
N SER A 63 -27.25 -19.95 -6.98
CA SER A 63 -27.62 -18.60 -7.43
C SER A 63 -27.37 -17.54 -6.34
N THR A 64 -27.68 -17.86 -5.09
CA THR A 64 -27.40 -16.97 -3.95
C THR A 64 -25.91 -16.77 -3.76
N SER A 65 -25.12 -17.86 -3.84
CA SER A 65 -23.64 -17.78 -3.78
C SER A 65 -23.07 -16.96 -4.93
N PHE A 66 -23.54 -17.17 -6.16
CA PHE A 66 -23.14 -16.40 -7.33
C PHE A 66 -23.38 -14.90 -7.14
N LYS A 67 -24.56 -14.52 -6.61
CA LYS A 67 -24.90 -13.13 -6.34
C LYS A 67 -23.98 -12.51 -5.27
N ALA A 68 -23.64 -13.24 -4.20
CA ALA A 68 -22.72 -12.78 -3.17
C ALA A 68 -21.32 -12.57 -3.77
N GLN A 69 -20.78 -13.56 -4.49
CA GLN A 69 -19.47 -13.47 -5.16
C GLN A 69 -19.41 -12.32 -6.16
N SER A 70 -20.51 -12.05 -6.89
CA SER A 70 -20.56 -10.92 -7.82
C SER A 70 -20.46 -9.57 -7.12
N ARG A 71 -21.02 -9.44 -5.90
CA ARG A 71 -20.85 -8.23 -5.08
C ARG A 71 -19.42 -8.10 -4.59
N ASP A 72 -18.85 -9.19 -4.06
CA ASP A 72 -17.46 -9.21 -3.56
C ASP A 72 -16.48 -8.80 -4.68
N VAL A 73 -16.75 -9.22 -5.93
CA VAL A 73 -15.96 -8.78 -7.09
C VAL A 73 -16.15 -7.29 -7.35
N ALA A 74 -17.38 -6.77 -7.33
CA ALA A 74 -17.63 -5.35 -7.56
C ALA A 74 -16.92 -4.50 -6.49
N ASP A 75 -16.97 -4.91 -5.22
CA ASP A 75 -16.29 -4.24 -4.11
C ASP A 75 -14.77 -4.31 -4.26
N THR A 76 -14.22 -5.46 -4.70
CA THR A 76 -12.78 -5.61 -5.00
C THR A 76 -12.36 -4.67 -6.13
N PHE A 77 -13.12 -4.58 -7.22
CA PHE A 77 -12.81 -3.66 -8.31
C PHE A 77 -12.90 -2.20 -7.89
N ALA A 78 -13.91 -1.82 -7.10
CA ALA A 78 -14.03 -0.47 -6.56
C ALA A 78 -12.82 -0.11 -5.69
N HIS A 79 -12.40 -1.03 -4.82
CA HIS A 79 -11.19 -0.86 -4.00
C HIS A 79 -9.93 -0.71 -4.87
N LEU A 80 -9.72 -1.59 -5.86
CA LEU A 80 -8.56 -1.50 -6.76
C LEU A 80 -8.57 -0.20 -7.59
N ALA A 81 -9.74 0.32 -7.97
CA ALA A 81 -9.85 1.59 -8.68
C ALA A 81 -9.31 2.76 -7.84
N THR A 82 -9.41 2.72 -6.51
CA THR A 82 -8.84 3.75 -5.62
C THR A 82 -7.31 3.81 -5.66
N TRP A 83 -6.65 2.74 -6.07
CA TRP A 83 -5.18 2.72 -6.26
C TRP A 83 -4.75 3.46 -7.53
N LEU A 84 -5.62 3.46 -8.55
CA LEU A 84 -5.35 4.12 -9.83
C LEU A 84 -5.68 5.62 -9.78
N ALA A 85 -6.65 6.00 -8.96
CA ALA A 85 -7.08 7.38 -8.77
C ALA A 85 -7.19 7.67 -7.26
N PRO A 86 -6.06 7.82 -6.55
CA PRO A 86 -6.08 8.08 -5.11
C PRO A 86 -6.80 9.40 -4.81
N GLN A 87 -7.69 9.36 -3.84
CA GLN A 87 -8.38 10.55 -3.34
C GLN A 87 -7.51 11.19 -2.25
N SER A 88 -7.17 12.47 -2.43
CA SER A 88 -6.27 13.21 -1.55
C SER A 88 -6.78 13.39 -0.12
N ASP A 89 -8.09 13.23 0.10
CA ASP A 89 -8.73 13.58 1.37
C ASP A 89 -9.03 12.35 2.27
N GLN A 90 -8.60 11.16 1.88
CA GLN A 90 -8.81 9.96 2.69
C GLN A 90 -7.66 9.74 3.66
N SER A 91 -8.01 9.62 4.95
CA SER A 91 -7.09 9.19 6.01
C SER A 91 -7.35 7.73 6.37
N ILE A 92 -6.30 7.06 6.81
CA ILE A 92 -6.33 5.66 7.24
C ILE A 92 -5.46 5.48 8.47
N ALA A 93 -5.87 4.58 9.39
CA ALA A 93 -5.02 4.20 10.51
C ALA A 93 -3.69 3.61 9.99
N VAL A 94 -2.58 4.02 10.59
CA VAL A 94 -1.23 3.68 10.10
C VAL A 94 -1.04 2.18 9.93
N ASN A 95 -1.41 1.38 10.96
CA ASN A 95 -1.26 -0.07 10.91
C ASN A 95 -2.11 -0.72 9.80
N ALA A 96 -3.35 -0.24 9.59
CA ALA A 96 -4.23 -0.76 8.54
C ALA A 96 -3.70 -0.43 7.15
N GLY A 97 -3.21 0.81 6.94
CA GLY A 97 -2.64 1.23 5.68
C GLY A 97 -1.31 0.52 5.36
N VAL A 98 -0.47 0.30 6.36
CA VAL A 98 0.75 -0.52 6.20
C VAL A 98 0.39 -1.95 5.81
N GLU A 99 -0.57 -2.58 6.49
CA GLU A 99 -1.02 -3.95 6.19
C GLU A 99 -1.58 -4.04 4.75
N GLU A 100 -2.36 -3.06 4.32
CA GLU A 100 -2.87 -2.97 2.93
C GLU A 100 -1.73 -2.96 1.91
N ILE A 101 -0.70 -2.11 2.10
CA ILE A 101 0.43 -2.01 1.19
C ILE A 101 1.26 -3.31 1.18
N LEU A 102 1.57 -3.84 2.36
CA LEU A 102 2.35 -5.07 2.46
C LEU A 102 1.62 -6.25 1.84
N GLY A 103 0.30 -6.36 2.03
CA GLY A 103 -0.52 -7.38 1.39
C GLY A 103 -0.53 -7.25 -0.14
N MET A 104 -0.62 -6.02 -0.67
CA MET A 104 -0.58 -5.76 -2.11
C MET A 104 0.77 -6.12 -2.72
N MET A 105 1.87 -5.87 -2.02
CA MET A 105 3.25 -6.08 -2.50
C MET A 105 3.85 -7.44 -2.11
N ALA A 106 3.15 -8.23 -1.29
CA ALA A 106 3.67 -9.46 -0.69
C ALA A 106 4.26 -10.42 -1.73
N ARG A 107 3.58 -10.59 -2.87
CA ARG A 107 4.03 -11.47 -3.94
C ARG A 107 5.32 -10.98 -4.60
N GLU A 108 5.40 -9.69 -4.94
CA GLU A 108 6.60 -9.13 -5.56
C GLU A 108 7.83 -9.33 -4.68
N PHE A 109 7.69 -9.05 -3.38
CA PHE A 109 8.81 -9.20 -2.44
C PHE A 109 9.17 -10.69 -2.22
N SER A 110 8.16 -11.56 -2.09
CA SER A 110 8.38 -13.00 -1.95
C SER A 110 9.05 -13.60 -3.19
N ASP A 111 8.62 -13.25 -4.40
CA ASP A 111 9.22 -13.72 -5.66
C ASP A 111 10.69 -13.28 -5.80
N ARG A 112 11.08 -12.19 -5.10
CA ARG A 112 12.46 -11.67 -5.02
C ARG A 112 13.22 -12.17 -3.80
N GLY A 113 12.63 -13.05 -3.01
CA GLY A 113 13.26 -13.67 -1.84
C GLY A 113 13.28 -12.78 -0.58
N PHE A 114 12.50 -11.70 -0.53
CA PHE A 114 12.38 -10.89 0.68
C PHE A 114 11.26 -11.41 1.59
N GLU A 115 11.57 -11.52 2.88
CA GLU A 115 10.58 -11.77 3.93
C GLU A 115 10.13 -10.44 4.53
N ILE A 116 8.83 -10.25 4.73
CA ILE A 116 8.29 -9.03 5.33
C ILE A 116 7.72 -9.34 6.70
N VAL A 117 8.11 -8.52 7.68
CA VAL A 117 7.61 -8.58 9.06
C VAL A 117 6.99 -7.24 9.41
N ASN A 118 5.67 -7.24 9.66
CA ASN A 118 4.95 -6.06 10.11
C ASN A 118 4.92 -6.04 11.64
N GLU A 119 5.68 -5.13 12.23
CA GLU A 119 5.73 -4.88 13.68
C GLU A 119 5.08 -3.52 14.04
N THR A 120 4.25 -2.96 13.16
CA THR A 120 3.52 -1.73 13.47
C THR A 120 2.50 -1.99 14.58
N LYS A 121 2.44 -1.07 15.54
CA LYS A 121 1.48 -1.17 16.63
C LYS A 121 0.10 -0.73 16.17
N ILE A 122 -0.94 -1.36 16.70
CA ILE A 122 -2.32 -0.90 16.52
C ILE A 122 -2.42 0.48 17.18
N THR A 123 -2.84 1.47 16.42
CA THR A 123 -2.95 2.86 16.86
C THR A 123 -4.20 3.50 16.24
N THR A 124 -4.72 4.53 16.90
CA THR A 124 -5.77 5.41 16.36
C THR A 124 -5.19 6.56 15.53
N ALA A 125 -3.85 6.65 15.43
CA ALA A 125 -3.20 7.66 14.61
C ALA A 125 -3.48 7.40 13.13
N GLU A 126 -3.93 8.45 12.43
CA GLU A 126 -4.30 8.40 11.03
C GLU A 126 -3.33 9.22 10.17
N VAL A 127 -3.10 8.75 8.97
CA VAL A 127 -2.28 9.42 7.96
C VAL A 127 -3.01 9.49 6.63
N PRO A 128 -2.70 10.48 5.76
CA PRO A 128 -3.22 10.49 4.40
C PRO A 128 -2.86 9.19 3.68
N GLN A 129 -3.85 8.53 3.10
CA GLN A 129 -3.66 7.26 2.39
C GLN A 129 -2.68 7.40 1.21
N THR A 130 -2.64 8.59 0.58
CA THR A 130 -1.72 8.91 -0.51
C THR A 130 -0.26 8.77 -0.09
N ILE A 131 0.10 9.16 1.15
CA ILE A 131 1.47 9.05 1.68
C ILE A 131 1.90 7.58 1.73
N LEU A 132 1.04 6.71 2.24
CA LEU A 132 1.36 5.28 2.33
C LEU A 132 1.45 4.64 0.94
N ARG A 133 0.51 4.95 0.05
CA ARG A 133 0.46 4.40 -1.31
C ARG A 133 1.52 4.96 -2.26
N SER A 134 2.12 6.10 -1.94
CA SER A 134 3.21 6.69 -2.73
C SER A 134 4.56 6.54 -2.01
N VAL A 135 4.79 7.30 -0.94
CA VAL A 135 6.11 7.41 -0.30
C VAL A 135 6.53 6.14 0.41
N PHE A 136 5.65 5.56 1.25
CA PHE A 136 5.97 4.33 1.97
C PHE A 136 6.20 3.15 1.01
N MET A 137 5.33 2.98 0.02
CA MET A 137 5.49 1.93 -0.98
C MET A 137 6.75 2.13 -1.84
N ALA A 138 7.05 3.37 -2.27
CA ALA A 138 8.27 3.68 -3.01
C ALA A 138 9.52 3.40 -2.17
N SER A 139 9.47 3.68 -0.87
CA SER A 139 10.56 3.39 0.08
C SER A 139 10.85 1.90 0.19
N LEU A 140 9.81 1.05 0.28
CA LEU A 140 9.95 -0.40 0.26
C LEU A 140 10.58 -0.90 -1.04
N VAL A 141 10.12 -0.38 -2.18
CA VAL A 141 10.65 -0.77 -3.50
C VAL A 141 12.09 -0.30 -3.66
N ALA A 142 12.41 0.96 -3.34
CA ALA A 142 13.76 1.49 -3.45
C ALA A 142 14.74 0.74 -2.55
N LEU A 143 14.36 0.43 -1.30
CA LEU A 143 15.17 -0.35 -0.36
C LEU A 143 15.50 -1.73 -0.93
N THR A 144 14.52 -2.41 -1.55
CA THR A 144 14.72 -3.74 -2.13
C THR A 144 15.45 -3.69 -3.48
N ASP A 145 15.27 -2.62 -4.27
CA ASP A 145 15.93 -2.44 -5.57
C ASP A 145 17.42 -2.07 -5.42
N THR A 146 17.79 -1.45 -4.30
CA THR A 146 19.18 -1.09 -3.96
C THR A 146 19.88 -2.15 -3.13
N ALA A 147 19.16 -3.15 -2.61
CA ALA A 147 19.74 -4.21 -1.81
C ALA A 147 20.66 -5.13 -2.64
N GLU A 148 21.82 -5.48 -2.09
CA GLU A 148 22.77 -6.40 -2.70
C GLU A 148 22.31 -7.87 -2.65
N SER A 149 21.50 -8.20 -1.66
CA SER A 149 20.95 -9.55 -1.45
C SER A 149 19.58 -9.49 -0.78
N PRO A 150 18.74 -10.53 -0.98
CA PRO A 150 17.49 -10.66 -0.26
C PRO A 150 17.69 -10.69 1.26
N GLY A 151 16.64 -10.32 2.00
CA GLY A 151 16.68 -10.27 3.44
C GLY A 151 15.30 -10.11 4.06
N ARG A 152 15.28 -9.84 5.36
CA ARG A 152 14.06 -9.57 6.12
C ARG A 152 13.82 -8.08 6.21
N ILE A 153 12.67 -7.63 5.69
CA ILE A 153 12.18 -6.27 5.82
C ILE A 153 11.32 -6.19 7.08
N ILE A 154 11.67 -5.30 8.00
CA ILE A 154 10.91 -5.07 9.23
C ILE A 154 10.33 -3.66 9.16
N VAL A 155 9.02 -3.56 9.37
CA VAL A 155 8.29 -2.30 9.42
C VAL A 155 7.81 -2.04 10.84
N THR A 156 8.21 -0.91 11.42
CA THR A 156 7.82 -0.47 12.77
C THR A 156 7.21 0.91 12.73
N SER A 157 6.36 1.25 13.71
CA SER A 157 5.79 2.59 13.86
C SER A 157 5.90 3.09 15.29
N ILE A 158 6.21 4.38 15.45
CA ILE A 158 6.23 5.10 16.72
C ILE A 158 5.39 6.37 16.54
N VAL A 159 4.46 6.60 17.45
CA VAL A 159 3.70 7.86 17.55
C VAL A 159 4.31 8.68 18.67
N THR A 160 4.76 9.87 18.36
CA THR A 160 5.37 10.80 19.31
C THR A 160 4.52 12.05 19.38
N SER A 161 4.10 12.44 20.59
CA SER A 161 3.47 13.74 20.83
C SER A 161 4.57 14.78 20.93
N VAL A 162 4.54 15.78 20.05
CA VAL A 162 5.50 16.88 20.07
C VAL A 162 4.86 18.05 20.79
N ASP A 163 5.36 18.35 22.02
CA ASP A 163 5.02 19.57 22.73
C ASP A 163 5.75 20.74 22.05
N ILE A 164 5.06 21.57 21.30
CA ILE A 164 5.63 22.80 20.74
C ILE A 164 5.71 23.82 21.88
N ILE A 165 6.90 23.97 22.48
CA ILE A 165 7.17 25.00 23.49
C ILE A 165 7.24 26.36 22.79
N GLY A 166 6.21 27.20 22.94
CA GLY A 166 6.37 28.60 22.56
C GLY A 166 5.15 29.41 22.12
N ASP A 167 4.04 28.82 21.77
CA ASP A 167 2.83 29.60 21.42
C ASP A 167 1.60 29.04 22.14
N ALA A 168 0.85 29.94 22.81
CA ALA A 168 -0.33 29.59 23.59
C ALA A 168 -1.54 29.07 22.75
N ASP A 169 -1.34 28.94 21.43
CA ASP A 169 -2.32 28.46 20.46
C ASP A 169 -1.78 27.27 19.64
N SER A 170 -0.69 26.64 20.10
CA SER A 170 -0.06 25.52 19.41
C SER A 170 -0.82 24.22 19.70
N SER A 171 -1.60 23.78 18.73
CA SER A 171 -2.14 22.41 18.69
C SER A 171 -1.00 21.41 18.73
N GLU A 172 -0.94 20.57 19.78
CA GLU A 172 -0.07 19.39 19.83
C GLU A 172 -0.24 18.59 18.54
N SER A 173 0.76 18.57 17.68
CA SER A 173 0.75 17.73 16.50
C SER A 173 1.48 16.44 16.80
N ASP A 174 0.73 15.33 16.90
CA ASP A 174 1.38 14.03 16.98
C ASP A 174 2.14 13.77 15.69
N GLU A 175 3.39 13.38 15.78
CA GLU A 175 4.21 12.95 14.68
C GLU A 175 4.30 11.42 14.68
N ILE A 176 4.16 10.83 13.49
CA ILE A 176 4.26 9.40 13.29
C ILE A 176 5.57 9.12 12.57
N SER A 177 6.45 8.39 13.23
CA SER A 177 7.68 7.87 12.64
C SER A 177 7.45 6.43 12.19
N LEU A 178 7.43 6.22 10.86
CA LEU A 178 7.28 4.91 10.23
C LEU A 178 8.64 4.46 9.70
N THR A 179 9.23 3.43 10.31
CA THR A 179 10.58 2.96 9.99
C THR A 179 10.51 1.63 9.23
N ILE A 180 11.24 1.57 8.13
CA ILE A 180 11.48 0.37 7.34
C ILE A 180 12.95 0.03 7.46
N SER A 181 13.28 -1.19 7.86
CA SER A 181 14.66 -1.66 7.97
C SER A 181 14.85 -2.99 7.25
N LEU A 182 15.98 -3.15 6.58
CA LEU A 182 16.39 -4.39 5.93
C LEU A 182 17.48 -5.06 6.76
N LYS A 183 17.22 -6.28 7.20
CA LYS A 183 18.20 -7.14 7.89
C LYS A 183 18.58 -8.30 6.98
N GLY A 184 19.87 -8.57 6.85
CA GLY A 184 20.36 -9.76 6.15
C GLY A 184 19.84 -11.03 6.82
N HIS A 185 19.44 -12.02 6.03
CA HIS A 185 19.04 -13.32 6.54
C HIS A 185 20.23 -14.29 6.44
N PRO A 186 20.75 -14.84 7.56
CA PRO A 186 21.95 -15.65 7.55
C PRO A 186 21.80 -16.98 6.77
N GLU A 187 20.57 -17.46 6.56
CA GLU A 187 20.27 -18.74 5.91
C GLU A 187 19.73 -18.60 4.48
N MET A 188 19.57 -17.37 3.96
CA MET A 188 19.09 -17.18 2.60
C MET A 188 20.20 -17.43 1.59
N ASP A 189 19.89 -18.28 0.61
CA ASP A 189 20.78 -18.58 -0.52
C ASP A 189 21.05 -17.31 -1.34
N LYS A 190 22.31 -16.83 -1.27
CA LYS A 190 22.78 -15.64 -2.01
C LYS A 190 22.76 -15.85 -3.54
N SER A 191 22.43 -17.07 -3.99
CA SER A 191 22.36 -17.40 -5.42
C SER A 191 21.04 -17.02 -6.10
N ILE A 192 20.02 -16.57 -5.33
CA ILE A 192 18.78 -16.08 -5.94
C ILE A 192 19.08 -14.71 -6.55
N PRO A 193 19.09 -14.59 -7.89
CA PRO A 193 19.28 -13.28 -8.51
C PRO A 193 18.11 -12.39 -8.10
N VAL A 194 18.40 -11.22 -7.56
CA VAL A 194 17.42 -10.16 -7.41
C VAL A 194 17.14 -9.62 -8.81
N ASP A 195 16.51 -10.44 -9.69
CA ASP A 195 16.21 -10.07 -11.06
C ASP A 195 15.03 -9.12 -11.11
N VAL A 196 15.37 -7.85 -11.13
CA VAL A 196 14.45 -6.72 -11.27
C VAL A 196 14.44 -6.17 -12.71
N GLN A 197 15.07 -6.87 -13.65
CA GLN A 197 15.33 -6.32 -15.00
C GLN A 197 14.08 -6.00 -15.84
N ARG A 198 12.89 -6.40 -15.40
CA ARG A 198 11.64 -6.07 -16.12
C ARG A 198 11.17 -4.64 -15.96
N TYR A 199 11.62 -3.93 -14.91
CA TYR A 199 11.14 -2.60 -14.56
C TYR A 199 12.30 -1.66 -14.24
N ARG A 200 12.10 -0.34 -14.44
CA ARG A 200 13.02 0.67 -13.93
C ARG A 200 13.15 0.50 -12.41
N LYS A 201 14.38 0.44 -11.92
CA LYS A 201 14.66 0.49 -10.49
C LYS A 201 14.21 1.84 -9.92
N LEU A 202 13.64 1.82 -8.73
CA LEU A 202 13.47 3.03 -7.93
C LEU A 202 14.72 3.26 -7.10
N ASP A 203 15.12 4.50 -6.99
CA ASP A 203 16.21 4.95 -6.14
C ASP A 203 15.72 5.95 -5.07
N TRP A 204 16.63 6.41 -4.24
CA TRP A 204 16.29 7.34 -3.16
C TRP A 204 15.92 8.73 -3.67
N ASP A 205 16.36 9.15 -4.84
CA ASP A 205 15.97 10.41 -5.45
C ASP A 205 14.50 10.39 -5.88
N ASP A 206 14.03 9.24 -6.37
CA ASP A 206 12.61 9.01 -6.66
C ASP A 206 11.76 9.13 -5.38
N VAL A 207 12.20 8.47 -4.29
CA VAL A 207 11.51 8.51 -2.99
C VAL A 207 11.48 9.93 -2.42
N GLN A 208 12.60 10.66 -2.47
CA GLN A 208 12.67 12.04 -2.02
C GLN A 208 11.76 12.96 -2.84
N SER A 209 11.64 12.74 -4.13
CA SER A 209 10.75 13.50 -5.00
C SER A 209 9.28 13.31 -4.62
N LEU A 210 8.86 12.08 -4.36
CA LEU A 210 7.53 11.74 -3.89
C LEU A 210 7.24 12.30 -2.50
N ALA A 211 8.19 12.18 -1.58
CA ALA A 211 8.04 12.68 -0.21
C ALA A 211 7.94 14.20 -0.14
N LYS A 212 8.68 14.90 -0.98
CA LYS A 212 8.60 16.35 -1.08
C LYS A 212 7.23 16.82 -1.54
N GLU A 213 6.63 16.12 -2.50
CA GLU A 213 5.27 16.40 -2.97
C GLU A 213 4.24 16.19 -1.86
N GLU A 214 4.35 15.09 -1.13
CA GLU A 214 3.45 14.73 -0.02
C GLU A 214 3.81 15.45 1.31
N LYS A 215 4.86 16.27 1.33
CA LYS A 215 5.36 17.01 2.53
C LYS A 215 5.76 16.07 3.68
N VAL A 216 6.34 14.93 3.38
CA VAL A 216 6.82 13.93 4.32
C VAL A 216 8.30 14.12 4.56
N GLY A 217 8.73 14.11 5.84
CA GLY A 217 10.15 14.05 6.21
C GLY A 217 10.71 12.65 5.96
N ILE A 218 11.93 12.56 5.45
CA ILE A 218 12.61 11.28 5.22
C ILE A 218 14.00 11.30 5.81
N GLU A 219 14.34 10.25 6.56
CA GLU A 219 15.69 9.96 7.02
C GLU A 219 16.16 8.61 6.46
N CYS A 220 17.12 8.64 5.54
CA CYS A 220 17.68 7.43 4.94
C CYS A 220 18.95 7.00 5.68
N THR A 221 19.07 5.69 5.91
CA THR A 221 20.28 5.04 6.43
C THR A 221 20.75 3.99 5.43
N THR A 222 21.93 3.40 5.64
CA THR A 222 22.45 2.31 4.79
C THR A 222 21.54 1.08 4.71
N HIS A 223 20.73 0.85 5.74
CA HIS A 223 19.90 -0.38 5.86
C HIS A 223 18.42 -0.09 6.14
N GLY A 224 17.98 1.15 5.91
CA GLY A 224 16.58 1.49 6.20
C GLY A 224 16.23 2.93 5.90
N VAL A 225 14.98 3.25 6.15
CA VAL A 225 14.41 4.59 5.99
C VAL A 225 13.38 4.83 7.08
N THR A 226 13.33 6.05 7.60
CA THR A 226 12.27 6.52 8.50
C THR A 226 11.51 7.64 7.82
N LEU A 227 10.19 7.52 7.80
CA LEU A 227 9.25 8.51 7.29
C LEU A 227 8.64 9.26 8.48
N HIS A 228 8.68 10.58 8.45
CA HIS A 228 8.09 11.47 9.44
C HIS A 228 6.80 12.07 8.89
N ILE A 229 5.66 11.62 9.43
CA ILE A 229 4.32 11.92 8.91
C ILE A 229 3.51 12.61 9.99
N LYS A 230 2.82 13.70 9.65
CA LYS A 230 1.90 14.36 10.57
C LYS A 230 0.62 13.55 10.74
N ASN A 231 0.14 13.43 11.98
CA ASN A 231 -1.14 12.79 12.27
C ASN A 231 -2.29 13.65 11.71
N SER A 232 -3.11 13.08 10.82
CA SER A 232 -4.27 13.75 10.23
C SER A 232 -5.56 13.61 11.04
N GLY A 233 -5.62 12.66 11.99
CA GLY A 233 -6.86 12.32 12.71
C GLY A 233 -7.34 13.39 13.71
N ARG A 234 -6.44 14.22 14.27
CA ARG A 234 -6.82 15.28 15.22
C ARG A 234 -7.53 16.46 14.55
N VAL A 235 -7.13 16.83 13.34
CA VAL A 235 -7.75 17.96 12.60
C VAL A 235 -9.21 17.71 12.28
N ALA A 236 -9.60 16.47 12.01
CA ALA A 236 -10.99 16.10 11.71
C ALA A 236 -11.93 16.19 12.93
N ASN A 237 -11.41 16.00 14.15
CA ASN A 237 -12.21 16.09 15.39
C ASN A 237 -12.43 17.54 15.84
N GLU A 238 -11.54 18.48 15.55
CA GLU A 238 -11.73 19.90 15.85
C GLU A 238 -12.79 20.54 14.98
N ILE A 239 -12.86 20.18 13.69
CA ILE A 239 -13.89 20.69 12.77
C ILE A 239 -15.29 20.20 13.16
N LYS A 240 -15.45 18.94 13.60
CA LYS A 240 -16.74 18.43 14.07
C LYS A 240 -17.25 19.06 15.35
N ASN A 241 -16.36 19.55 16.22
CA ASN A 241 -16.75 20.23 17.47
C ASN A 241 -17.11 21.72 17.28
N VAL A 242 -16.75 22.33 16.15
CA VAL A 242 -17.10 23.72 15.83
C VAL A 242 -18.48 23.83 15.17
N GLU A 243 -18.96 22.79 14.47
CA GLU A 243 -20.29 22.80 13.83
C GLU A 243 -21.48 22.49 14.77
N VAL A 244 -21.23 22.15 16.04
CA VAL A 244 -22.27 21.77 17.03
C VAL A 244 -22.44 22.84 18.12
N ARG A 245 -21.94 24.05 17.93
CA ARG A 245 -22.23 25.22 18.78
C ARG A 245 -22.94 26.28 17.92
#